data_193e8c24c88b3b8bec7d742038982b90
#
_entry.id   193e8c24c88b3b8bec7d742038982b90
#
_cell.length_a   1.000
_cell.length_b   1.000
_cell.length_c   1.000
_cell.angle_alpha   90.00
_cell.angle_beta   90.00
_cell.angle_gamma   90.00
#
_symmetry.space_group_name_H-M   'P 1'
#
loop_
_entity.id
_entity.type
_entity.pdbx_description
1 polymer ?
#
loop_
_entity_poly.entity_id
_entity_poly.type
_entity_poly.pdbx_seq_one_letter_code
_entity_poly.pdbx_strand_id
1 'polypeptide(L)'
;MTTPSNQPVTFPTPTLHLVCGKIASGKSTLSAQLAALPRTVRVSEDSLLAQLYPGQIASLADYAALSARLRTAIAPLCLQMLQAGTSVVLDFPANTPATRSWMLALAQQSGAPHVLHFLDVSDAECKARLRQRNASGLHPFNTSEAQFDAITRHFVPPDASEGFHIVRPSQA
;
A
#
# COMPACT_ATOMS: atom_id res chain seq x y z
N MET A 1 5.95 43.80 -25.31
CA MET A 1 6.37 42.40 -25.25
C MET A 1 6.64 42.03 -23.80
N THR A 2 5.68 41.40 -23.12
CA THR A 2 5.80 40.95 -21.71
C THR A 2 6.47 39.61 -21.74
N THR A 3 7.69 39.53 -21.20
CA THR A 3 8.42 38.27 -20.94
C THR A 3 7.60 37.44 -19.93
N PRO A 4 7.30 36.17 -20.22
CA PRO A 4 6.64 35.34 -19.24
C PRO A 4 7.57 35.15 -18.03
N SER A 5 7.07 35.46 -16.83
CA SER A 5 7.77 35.23 -15.57
C SER A 5 7.97 33.75 -15.38
N ASN A 6 9.19 33.28 -15.56
CA ASN A 6 9.59 31.88 -15.29
C ASN A 6 9.73 31.70 -13.76
N GLN A 7 8.59 31.64 -13.06
CA GLN A 7 8.62 31.22 -11.66
C GLN A 7 8.92 29.73 -11.60
N PRO A 8 9.87 29.28 -10.77
CA PRO A 8 10.13 27.86 -10.60
C PRO A 8 8.88 27.17 -10.09
N VAL A 9 8.41 26.16 -10.80
CA VAL A 9 7.31 25.31 -10.33
C VAL A 9 7.81 24.53 -9.12
N THR A 10 7.38 24.96 -7.93
CA THR A 10 7.66 24.22 -6.70
C THR A 10 6.75 23.00 -6.64
N PHE A 11 7.31 21.81 -6.71
CA PHE A 11 6.58 20.57 -6.52
C PHE A 11 6.55 20.19 -5.05
N PRO A 12 5.49 19.51 -4.57
CA PRO A 12 5.47 18.99 -3.21
C PRO A 12 6.63 18.02 -2.99
N THR A 13 7.15 17.98 -1.76
CA THR A 13 8.23 17.07 -1.37
C THR A 13 7.80 15.62 -1.63
N PRO A 14 8.62 14.84 -2.35
CA PRO A 14 8.30 13.45 -2.65
C PRO A 14 8.12 12.68 -1.35
N THR A 15 7.02 11.94 -1.24
CA THR A 15 6.59 11.26 -0.02
C THR A 15 6.35 9.79 -0.29
N LEU A 16 6.75 8.94 0.65
CA LEU A 16 6.40 7.52 0.65
C LEU A 16 5.09 7.31 1.42
N HIS A 17 4.04 6.92 0.71
CA HIS A 17 2.74 6.58 1.29
C HIS A 17 2.61 5.07 1.46
N LEU A 18 2.27 4.64 2.65
CA LEU A 18 2.08 3.25 3.06
C LEU A 18 0.63 3.05 3.49
N VAL A 19 0.07 1.87 3.27
CA VAL A 19 -1.32 1.57 3.62
C VAL A 19 -1.40 0.36 4.56
N CYS A 20 -2.13 0.52 5.65
CA CYS A 20 -2.39 -0.52 6.65
C CYS A 20 -3.88 -0.67 6.87
N GLY A 21 -4.34 -1.89 7.00
CA GLY A 21 -5.74 -2.21 7.25
C GLY A 21 -6.09 -3.60 6.76
N LYS A 22 -7.17 -4.16 7.30
CA LYS A 22 -7.65 -5.51 6.98
C LYS A 22 -8.09 -5.64 5.51
N ILE A 23 -8.39 -6.85 5.08
CA ILE A 23 -9.00 -7.09 3.75
C ILE A 23 -10.31 -6.29 3.66
N ALA A 24 -10.57 -5.70 2.51
CA ALA A 24 -11.75 -4.86 2.24
C ALA A 24 -11.87 -3.60 3.12
N SER A 25 -10.83 -3.16 3.81
CA SER A 25 -10.85 -1.90 4.58
C SER A 25 -10.83 -0.64 3.72
N GLY A 26 -10.59 -0.74 2.40
CA GLY A 26 -10.53 0.39 1.48
C GLY A 26 -9.11 0.82 1.07
N LYS A 27 -8.07 0.04 1.39
CA LYS A 27 -6.66 0.36 1.04
C LYS A 27 -6.48 0.70 -0.44
N SER A 28 -6.98 -0.14 -1.33
CA SER A 28 -6.80 0.05 -2.78
C SER A 28 -7.51 1.30 -3.30
N THR A 29 -8.66 1.67 -2.70
CA THR A 29 -9.37 2.92 -3.01
C THR A 29 -8.53 4.12 -2.60
N LEU A 30 -8.02 4.13 -1.37
CA LEU A 30 -7.15 5.20 -0.88
C LEU A 30 -5.85 5.29 -1.71
N SER A 31 -5.24 4.14 -2.03
CA SER A 31 -4.03 4.08 -2.86
C SER A 31 -4.26 4.68 -4.24
N ALA A 32 -5.43 4.44 -4.85
CA ALA A 32 -5.80 5.03 -6.13
C ALA A 32 -6.01 6.55 -6.02
N GLN A 33 -6.64 7.03 -4.94
CA GLN A 33 -6.81 8.47 -4.68
C GLN A 33 -5.47 9.18 -4.50
N LEU A 34 -4.55 8.60 -3.72
CA LEU A 34 -3.21 9.15 -3.53
C LEU A 34 -2.41 9.15 -4.84
N ALA A 35 -2.54 8.11 -5.65
CA ALA A 35 -1.86 8.01 -6.94
C ALA A 35 -2.37 9.01 -7.99
N ALA A 36 -3.55 9.58 -7.79
CA ALA A 36 -4.07 10.66 -8.65
C ALA A 36 -3.39 12.02 -8.39
N LEU A 37 -2.62 12.14 -7.32
CA LEU A 37 -1.85 13.36 -7.04
C LEU A 37 -0.71 13.52 -8.05
N PRO A 38 -0.32 14.76 -8.39
CA PRO A 38 0.79 15.01 -9.30
C PRO A 38 2.08 14.33 -8.86
N ARG A 39 2.84 13.79 -9.81
CA ARG A 39 4.15 13.15 -9.57
C ARG A 39 4.09 12.03 -8.52
N THR A 40 3.03 11.23 -8.56
CA THR A 40 2.82 10.12 -7.64
C THR A 40 2.63 8.82 -8.42
N VAL A 41 3.39 7.80 -8.06
CA VAL A 41 3.32 6.46 -8.67
C VAL A 41 2.82 5.46 -7.64
N ARG A 42 1.81 4.68 -8.03
CA ARG A 42 1.32 3.54 -7.23
C ARG A 42 2.05 2.27 -7.64
N VAL A 43 2.56 1.55 -6.66
CA VAL A 43 3.11 0.21 -6.80
C VAL A 43 2.18 -0.74 -6.07
N SER A 44 1.43 -1.55 -6.82
CA SER A 44 0.41 -2.47 -6.27
C SER A 44 0.96 -3.88 -6.22
N GLU A 45 1.04 -4.46 -5.01
CA GLU A 45 1.48 -5.84 -4.78
C GLU A 45 0.60 -6.84 -5.54
N ASP A 46 -0.71 -6.75 -5.35
CA ASP A 46 -1.67 -7.67 -5.97
C ASP A 46 -1.58 -7.66 -7.50
N SER A 47 -1.45 -6.47 -8.09
CA SER A 47 -1.33 -6.34 -9.54
C SER A 47 -0.03 -6.95 -10.06
N LEU A 48 1.08 -6.71 -9.37
CA LEU A 48 2.40 -7.24 -9.75
C LEU A 48 2.46 -8.76 -9.57
N LEU A 49 1.95 -9.28 -8.45
CA LEU A 49 1.91 -10.72 -8.22
C LEU A 49 1.04 -11.43 -9.27
N ALA A 50 -0.12 -10.88 -9.61
CA ALA A 50 -1.00 -11.46 -10.62
C ALA A 50 -0.36 -11.50 -12.02
N GLN A 51 0.43 -10.47 -12.38
CA GLN A 51 1.09 -10.38 -13.69
C GLN A 51 2.37 -11.21 -13.77
N LEU A 52 3.19 -11.21 -12.70
CA LEU A 52 4.49 -11.89 -12.69
C LEU A 52 4.38 -13.39 -12.39
N TYR A 53 3.35 -13.80 -11.63
CA TYR A 53 3.21 -15.17 -11.14
C TYR A 53 1.78 -15.73 -11.37
N PRO A 54 1.28 -15.71 -12.63
CA PRO A 54 -0.06 -16.17 -12.92
C PRO A 54 -0.21 -17.65 -12.55
N GLY A 55 -1.22 -17.97 -11.72
CA GLY A 55 -1.51 -19.34 -11.31
C GLY A 55 -0.52 -19.98 -10.32
N GLN A 56 0.47 -19.25 -9.83
CA GLN A 56 1.49 -19.80 -8.92
C GLN A 56 1.17 -19.57 -7.43
N ILE A 57 0.13 -18.80 -7.10
CA ILE A 57 -0.27 -18.52 -5.72
C ILE A 57 -1.48 -19.41 -5.38
N ALA A 58 -1.23 -20.57 -4.81
CA ALA A 58 -2.26 -21.51 -4.37
C ALA A 58 -2.44 -21.51 -2.84
N SER A 59 -1.47 -21.01 -2.09
CA SER A 59 -1.43 -21.03 -0.63
C SER A 59 -0.92 -19.71 -0.04
N LEU A 60 -1.14 -19.50 1.26
CA LEU A 60 -0.53 -18.37 1.99
C LEU A 60 1.00 -18.44 2.01
N ALA A 61 1.57 -19.65 1.97
CA ALA A 61 3.02 -19.84 1.91
C ALA A 61 3.58 -19.38 0.56
N ASP A 62 2.91 -19.71 -0.55
CA ASP A 62 3.29 -19.23 -1.88
C ASP A 62 3.21 -17.71 -1.95
N TYR A 63 2.11 -17.14 -1.46
CA TYR A 63 1.94 -15.69 -1.39
C TYR A 63 3.10 -15.04 -0.60
N ALA A 64 3.42 -15.55 0.58
CA ALA A 64 4.48 -14.99 1.42
C ALA A 64 5.85 -15.04 0.72
N ALA A 65 6.17 -16.17 0.08
CA ALA A 65 7.44 -16.36 -0.64
C ALA A 65 7.57 -15.43 -1.84
N LEU A 66 6.51 -15.33 -2.66
CA LEU A 66 6.51 -14.50 -3.87
C LEU A 66 6.45 -13.01 -3.53
N SER A 67 5.68 -12.61 -2.50
CA SER A 67 5.68 -11.25 -1.97
C SER A 67 7.08 -10.84 -1.45
N ALA A 68 7.80 -11.71 -0.78
CA ALA A 68 9.17 -11.43 -0.33
C ALA A 68 10.14 -11.17 -1.49
N ARG A 69 10.06 -11.99 -2.57
CA ARG A 69 10.84 -11.77 -3.79
C ARG A 69 10.49 -10.45 -4.47
N LEU A 70 9.20 -10.18 -4.58
CA LEU A 70 8.71 -8.94 -5.18
C LEU A 70 9.23 -7.72 -4.41
N ARG A 71 9.14 -7.72 -3.08
CA ARG A 71 9.67 -6.63 -2.23
C ARG A 71 11.15 -6.37 -2.46
N THR A 72 11.95 -7.42 -2.59
CA THR A 72 13.37 -7.29 -2.90
C THR A 72 13.60 -6.63 -4.26
N ALA A 73 12.82 -7.01 -5.27
CA ALA A 73 12.96 -6.49 -6.62
C ALA A 73 12.52 -5.02 -6.75
N ILE A 74 11.43 -4.63 -6.06
CA ILE A 74 10.86 -3.28 -6.19
C ILE A 74 11.51 -2.23 -5.27
N ALA A 75 12.16 -2.64 -4.19
CA ALA A 75 12.76 -1.70 -3.24
C ALA A 75 13.74 -0.71 -3.90
N PRO A 76 14.70 -1.14 -4.74
CA PRO A 76 15.60 -0.22 -5.44
C PRO A 76 14.85 0.75 -6.36
N LEU A 77 13.78 0.29 -7.02
CA LEU A 77 12.96 1.14 -7.91
C LEU A 77 12.22 2.21 -7.13
N CYS A 78 11.65 1.86 -5.96
CA CYS A 78 10.99 2.82 -5.08
C CYS A 78 11.98 3.90 -4.60
N LEU A 79 13.20 3.51 -4.21
CA LEU A 79 14.26 4.44 -3.82
C LEU A 79 14.60 5.41 -4.96
N GLN A 80 14.80 4.90 -6.17
CA GLN A 80 15.10 5.73 -7.35
C GLN A 80 13.96 6.70 -7.68
N MET A 81 12.70 6.27 -7.59
CA MET A 81 11.54 7.14 -7.82
C MET A 81 11.49 8.29 -6.81
N LEU A 82 11.67 7.99 -5.51
CA LEU A 82 11.69 9.01 -4.46
C LEU A 82 12.85 10.00 -4.66
N GLN A 83 14.04 9.50 -4.98
CA GLN A 83 15.22 10.34 -5.28
C GLN A 83 15.04 11.20 -6.52
N ALA A 84 14.31 10.71 -7.51
CA ALA A 84 13.94 11.46 -8.72
C ALA A 84 12.82 12.50 -8.50
N GLY A 85 12.36 12.68 -7.25
CA GLY A 85 11.33 13.65 -6.90
C GLY A 85 9.90 13.16 -7.17
N THR A 86 9.67 11.85 -7.20
CA THR A 86 8.37 11.23 -7.41
C THR A 86 7.89 10.58 -6.12
N SER A 87 6.69 10.92 -5.67
CA SER A 87 6.04 10.25 -4.54
C SER A 87 5.66 8.81 -4.90
N VAL A 88 5.76 7.91 -3.93
CA VAL A 88 5.43 6.50 -4.12
C VAL A 88 4.30 6.09 -3.17
N VAL A 89 3.26 5.47 -3.70
CA VAL A 89 2.23 4.79 -2.93
C VAL A 89 2.49 3.29 -2.99
N LEU A 90 2.97 2.73 -1.88
CA LEU A 90 3.10 1.28 -1.74
C LEU A 90 1.75 0.68 -1.32
N ASP A 91 1.02 0.16 -2.29
CA ASP A 91 -0.21 -0.60 -2.06
C ASP A 91 0.12 -2.06 -1.74
N PHE A 92 0.83 -2.21 -0.64
CA PHE A 92 1.26 -3.46 -0.01
C PHE A 92 0.65 -3.52 1.39
N PRO A 93 0.18 -4.69 1.85
CA PRO A 93 -0.43 -4.80 3.18
C PRO A 93 0.59 -4.55 4.30
N ALA A 94 0.58 -3.38 4.93
CA ALA A 94 1.40 -3.06 6.12
C ALA A 94 0.81 -3.67 7.41
N ASN A 95 0.38 -4.93 7.34
CA ASN A 95 -0.49 -5.55 8.34
C ASN A 95 0.26 -6.30 9.44
N THR A 96 1.57 -6.43 9.32
CA THR A 96 2.42 -7.08 10.32
C THR A 96 3.62 -6.21 10.67
N PRO A 97 4.18 -6.32 11.90
CA PRO A 97 5.40 -5.61 12.26
C PRO A 97 6.57 -5.89 11.31
N ALA A 98 6.72 -7.13 10.84
CA ALA A 98 7.78 -7.51 9.91
C ALA A 98 7.67 -6.77 8.57
N THR A 99 6.46 -6.68 8.01
CA THR A 99 6.24 -5.92 6.75
C THR A 99 6.48 -4.44 6.97
N ARG A 100 6.01 -3.88 8.08
CA ARG A 100 6.23 -2.47 8.43
C ARG A 100 7.70 -2.15 8.66
N SER A 101 8.45 -3.04 9.31
CA SER A 101 9.90 -2.87 9.49
C SER A 101 10.65 -2.74 8.14
N TRP A 102 10.29 -3.55 7.13
CA TRP A 102 10.82 -3.40 5.78
C TRP A 102 10.45 -2.05 5.15
N MET A 103 9.19 -1.61 5.31
CA MET A 103 8.74 -0.32 4.79
C MET A 103 9.44 0.85 5.47
N LEU A 104 9.66 0.78 6.77
CA LEU A 104 10.39 1.80 7.51
C LEU A 104 11.85 1.87 7.07
N ALA A 105 12.50 0.73 6.86
CA ALA A 105 13.86 0.70 6.33
C ALA A 105 13.94 1.35 4.95
N LEU A 106 12.96 1.13 4.08
CA LEU A 106 12.87 1.80 2.78
C LEU A 106 12.72 3.32 2.92
N ALA A 107 11.84 3.77 3.83
CA ALA A 107 11.66 5.19 4.13
C ALA A 107 12.97 5.83 4.63
N GLN A 108 13.65 5.20 5.55
CA GLN A 108 14.92 5.67 6.11
C GLN A 108 16.03 5.74 5.04
N GLN A 109 16.15 4.73 4.19
CA GLN A 109 17.11 4.70 3.09
C GLN A 109 16.86 5.79 2.05
N SER A 110 15.59 6.09 1.77
CA SER A 110 15.25 7.14 0.81
C SER A 110 15.48 8.55 1.33
N GLY A 111 15.48 8.74 2.65
CA GLY A 111 15.45 10.05 3.29
C GLY A 111 14.18 10.86 3.06
N ALA A 112 13.19 10.28 2.37
CA ALA A 112 11.93 10.94 2.08
C ALA A 112 10.97 10.92 3.28
N PRO A 113 10.13 11.95 3.45
CA PRO A 113 8.99 11.87 4.35
C PRO A 113 8.13 10.64 4.07
N HIS A 114 7.56 10.04 5.11
CA HIS A 114 6.68 8.89 4.96
C HIS A 114 5.42 9.04 5.79
N VAL A 115 4.33 8.47 5.31
CA VAL A 115 3.03 8.46 5.98
C VAL A 115 2.44 7.06 5.93
N LEU A 116 2.11 6.51 7.10
CA LEU A 116 1.37 5.26 7.22
C LEU A 116 -0.12 5.56 7.40
N HIS A 117 -0.90 5.32 6.36
CA HIS A 117 -2.35 5.47 6.39
C HIS A 117 -2.97 4.23 7.01
N PHE A 118 -3.47 4.35 8.22
CA PHE A 118 -4.11 3.25 8.93
C PHE A 118 -5.64 3.33 8.81
N LEU A 119 -6.22 2.39 8.05
CA LEU A 119 -7.66 2.24 7.90
C LEU A 119 -8.17 1.27 8.98
N ASP A 120 -8.56 1.84 10.11
CA ASP A 120 -9.05 1.10 11.28
C ASP A 120 -10.55 0.79 11.13
N VAL A 121 -10.85 -0.24 10.32
CA VAL A 121 -12.21 -0.67 10.01
C VAL A 121 -12.56 -1.92 10.82
N SER A 122 -13.79 -1.98 11.34
CA SER A 122 -14.28 -3.16 12.08
C SER A 122 -14.34 -4.41 11.19
N ASP A 123 -14.22 -5.59 11.80
CA ASP A 123 -14.33 -6.86 11.07
C ASP A 123 -15.70 -7.02 10.41
N ALA A 124 -16.76 -6.59 11.09
CA ALA A 124 -18.12 -6.66 10.57
C ALA A 124 -18.27 -5.85 9.27
N GLU A 125 -17.73 -4.64 9.24
CA GLU A 125 -17.78 -3.76 8.07
C GLU A 125 -16.87 -4.29 6.96
N CYS A 126 -15.67 -4.75 7.28
CA CYS A 126 -14.79 -5.38 6.30
C CYS A 126 -15.45 -6.60 5.65
N LYS A 127 -16.11 -7.46 6.42
CA LYS A 127 -16.84 -8.61 5.89
C LYS A 127 -18.03 -8.20 5.02
N ALA A 128 -18.79 -7.17 5.40
CA ALA A 128 -19.87 -6.64 4.58
C ALA A 128 -19.36 -6.13 3.22
N ARG A 129 -18.31 -5.33 3.21
CA ARG A 129 -17.66 -4.85 1.99
C ARG A 129 -17.05 -5.99 1.17
N LEU A 130 -16.49 -7.02 1.83
CA LEU A 130 -15.94 -8.21 1.18
C LEU A 130 -17.01 -8.98 0.42
N ARG A 131 -18.20 -9.20 1.00
CA ARG A 131 -19.34 -9.85 0.33
C ARG A 131 -19.77 -9.08 -0.92
N GLN A 132 -19.89 -7.75 -0.82
CA GLN A 132 -20.25 -6.90 -1.96
C GLN A 132 -19.20 -6.98 -3.08
N ARG A 133 -17.91 -6.93 -2.72
CA ARG A 133 -16.80 -7.05 -3.66
C ARG A 133 -16.80 -8.40 -4.37
N ASN A 134 -16.98 -9.49 -3.63
CA ASN A 134 -17.02 -10.83 -4.20
C ASN A 134 -18.23 -11.01 -5.16
N ALA A 135 -19.37 -10.43 -4.81
CA ALA A 135 -20.57 -10.46 -5.66
C ALA A 135 -20.37 -9.68 -6.98
N SER A 136 -19.55 -8.65 -7.01
CA SER A 136 -19.27 -7.88 -8.23
C SER A 136 -18.36 -8.62 -9.23
N GLY A 137 -17.58 -9.60 -8.79
CA GLY A 137 -16.66 -10.37 -9.64
C GLY A 137 -15.48 -9.56 -10.22
N LEU A 138 -15.33 -8.30 -9.85
CA LEU A 138 -14.32 -7.39 -10.44
C LEU A 138 -12.94 -7.51 -9.80
N HIS A 139 -12.79 -8.23 -8.69
CA HIS A 139 -11.51 -8.36 -8.00
C HIS A 139 -10.79 -9.64 -8.41
N PRO A 140 -9.47 -9.62 -8.66
CA PRO A 140 -8.71 -10.78 -9.10
C PRO A 140 -8.66 -11.92 -8.06
N PHE A 141 -8.86 -11.61 -6.79
CA PHE A 141 -8.87 -12.59 -5.70
C PHE A 141 -10.24 -12.61 -5.02
N ASN A 142 -10.87 -13.77 -5.03
CA ASN A 142 -12.09 -14.01 -4.26
C ASN A 142 -11.69 -14.58 -2.89
N THR A 143 -12.03 -13.89 -1.82
CA THR A 143 -11.68 -14.26 -0.44
C THR A 143 -12.95 -14.61 0.32
N SER A 144 -13.02 -15.82 0.87
CA SER A 144 -14.14 -16.21 1.76
C SER A 144 -14.03 -15.55 3.14
N GLU A 145 -15.12 -15.55 3.92
CA GLU A 145 -15.08 -15.06 5.29
C GLU A 145 -14.13 -15.90 6.19
N ALA A 146 -14.06 -17.20 5.97
CA ALA A 146 -13.13 -18.07 6.68
C ALA A 146 -11.66 -17.70 6.38
N GLN A 147 -11.35 -17.38 5.13
CA GLN A 147 -10.04 -16.87 4.74
C GLN A 147 -9.77 -15.48 5.33
N PHE A 148 -10.79 -14.60 5.35
CA PHE A 148 -10.69 -13.30 6.03
C PHE A 148 -10.30 -13.47 7.49
N ASP A 149 -11.00 -14.35 8.23
CA ASP A 149 -10.73 -14.61 9.64
C ASP A 149 -9.33 -15.23 9.86
N ALA A 150 -8.92 -16.13 8.98
CA ALA A 150 -7.59 -16.74 9.04
C ALA A 150 -6.46 -15.70 8.84
N ILE A 151 -6.62 -14.79 7.88
CA ILE A 151 -5.64 -13.74 7.58
C ILE A 151 -5.67 -12.65 8.66
N THR A 152 -6.85 -12.26 9.12
CA THR A 152 -7.02 -11.21 10.13
C THR A 152 -6.42 -11.59 11.49
N ARG A 153 -6.32 -12.88 11.82
CA ARG A 153 -5.60 -13.35 13.02
C ARG A 153 -4.12 -12.93 13.05
N HIS A 154 -3.52 -12.66 11.92
CA HIS A 154 -2.14 -12.19 11.80
C HIS A 154 -2.04 -10.66 11.71
N PHE A 155 -3.16 -9.96 11.70
CA PHE A 155 -3.17 -8.51 11.67
C PHE A 155 -2.75 -7.95 13.03
N VAL A 156 -1.74 -7.10 13.02
CA VAL A 156 -1.28 -6.34 14.18
C VAL A 156 -1.41 -4.85 13.86
N PRO A 157 -2.25 -4.11 14.57
CA PRO A 157 -2.36 -2.66 14.38
C PRO A 157 -0.99 -1.98 14.51
N PRO A 158 -0.73 -0.91 13.74
CA PRO A 158 0.51 -0.17 13.88
C PRO A 158 0.54 0.58 15.21
N ASP A 159 1.71 0.60 15.84
CA ASP A 159 1.96 1.29 17.09
C ASP A 159 2.86 2.51 16.89
N ALA A 160 2.66 3.56 17.70
CA ALA A 160 3.43 4.80 17.62
C ALA A 160 4.95 4.60 17.85
N SER A 161 5.32 3.56 18.62
CA SER A 161 6.72 3.22 18.89
C SER A 161 7.47 2.67 17.67
N GLU A 162 6.75 2.26 16.62
CA GLU A 162 7.36 1.77 15.38
C GLU A 162 8.03 2.88 14.54
N GLY A 163 7.85 4.16 14.87
CA GLY A 163 8.52 5.29 14.22
C GLY A 163 7.86 5.81 12.96
N PHE A 164 6.60 5.43 12.68
CA PHE A 164 5.83 5.95 11.56
C PHE A 164 5.08 7.24 11.90
N HIS A 165 4.95 8.12 10.92
CA HIS A 165 3.91 9.13 10.94
C HIS A 165 2.57 8.48 10.54
N ILE A 166 1.75 8.15 11.56
CA ILE A 166 0.48 7.42 11.37
C ILE A 166 -0.67 8.41 11.19
N VAL A 167 -1.40 8.29 10.09
CA VAL A 167 -2.62 9.04 9.82
C VAL A 167 -3.80 8.08 9.73
N ARG A 168 -4.93 8.43 10.35
CA ARG A 168 -6.19 7.70 10.24
C ARG A 168 -7.14 8.50 9.35
N PRO A 169 -7.24 8.17 8.06
CA PRO A 169 -8.16 8.85 7.16
C PRO A 169 -9.60 8.69 7.64
N SER A 170 -10.37 9.77 7.56
CA SER A 170 -11.82 9.68 7.80
C SER A 170 -12.42 8.70 6.79
N GLN A 171 -13.24 7.78 7.27
CA GLN A 171 -13.97 6.88 6.39
C GLN A 171 -15.11 7.68 5.75
N ALA A 172 -15.05 7.83 4.43
CA ALA A 172 -16.15 8.37 3.65
C ALA A 172 -17.18 7.30 3.36
#